data_8669762fa5339314bdbd545bd8a91cff
#
_entry.id   8669762fa5339314bdbd545bd8a91cff
#
_cell.length_a   1.000
_cell.length_b   1.000
_cell.length_c   1.000
_cell.angle_alpha   90.00
_cell.angle_beta   90.00
_cell.angle_gamma   90.00
#
_symmetry.space_group_name_H-M   'P 1'
#
loop_
_entity.id
_entity.type
_entity.pdbx_description
1 polymer ?
#
loop_
_entity_poly.entity_id
_entity_poly.type
_entity_poly.pdbx_seq_one_letter_code
_entity_poly.pdbx_strand_id
1 'polypeptide(L)'
;MNTFDFIKQEQERQANTIELIASENFVSDYVMAAVGSCLTNKYAEGYPGRRYYGGCSAVDGLETYCQQKWSEVFNTGYHVNVQPHSGTNANLAAYMAVLQPGDKVLSMALE
;
A
#
# COMPACT_ATOMS: atom_id res chain seq x y z
N MET A 1 23.22 -16.10 -14.14
CA MET A 1 21.93 -15.87 -13.46
C MET A 1 21.83 -14.40 -13.16
N ASN A 2 20.74 -13.75 -13.58
CA ASN A 2 20.49 -12.34 -13.34
C ASN A 2 19.16 -12.17 -12.59
N THR A 3 18.79 -10.95 -12.24
CA THR A 3 17.55 -10.67 -11.49
C THR A 3 16.30 -11.24 -12.17
N PHE A 4 16.21 -11.17 -13.48
CA PHE A 4 15.05 -11.67 -14.21
C PHE A 4 14.96 -13.19 -14.23
N ASP A 5 16.06 -13.90 -14.11
CA ASP A 5 16.06 -15.35 -13.95
C ASP A 5 15.38 -15.78 -12.65
N PHE A 6 15.64 -15.05 -11.55
CA PHE A 6 14.95 -15.29 -10.27
C PHE A 6 13.46 -14.95 -10.32
N ILE A 7 13.10 -13.84 -10.96
CA ILE A 7 11.68 -13.46 -11.14
C ILE A 7 10.94 -14.55 -11.92
N LYS A 8 11.54 -15.07 -12.99
CA LYS A 8 10.95 -16.15 -13.77
C LYS A 8 10.78 -17.43 -12.95
N GLN A 9 11.79 -17.80 -12.16
CA GLN A 9 11.70 -18.97 -11.27
C GLN A 9 10.55 -18.81 -10.27
N GLU A 10 10.38 -17.63 -9.69
CA GLU A 10 9.29 -17.38 -8.76
C GLU A 10 7.91 -17.39 -9.45
N GLN A 11 7.80 -16.86 -10.65
CA GLN A 11 6.58 -16.98 -11.46
C GLN A 11 6.21 -18.45 -11.73
N GLU A 12 7.21 -19.27 -12.10
CA GLU A 12 7.01 -20.71 -12.32
C GLU A 12 6.61 -21.42 -11.01
N ARG A 13 7.21 -21.05 -9.87
CA ARG A 13 6.84 -21.58 -8.56
C ARG A 13 5.37 -21.24 -8.24
N GLN A 14 4.99 -20.00 -8.33
CA GLN A 14 3.61 -19.56 -8.05
C GLN A 14 2.58 -20.23 -8.97
N ALA A 15 2.91 -20.44 -10.23
CA ALA A 15 2.02 -21.09 -11.19
C ALA A 15 1.82 -22.59 -10.89
N ASN A 16 2.76 -23.25 -10.23
CA ASN A 16 2.79 -24.70 -10.01
C ASN A 16 2.56 -25.12 -8.55
N THR A 17 2.33 -24.18 -7.64
CA THR A 17 2.12 -24.47 -6.22
C THR A 17 0.82 -23.82 -5.72
N ILE A 18 0.24 -24.44 -4.70
CA ILE A 18 -0.91 -23.88 -3.98
C ILE A 18 -0.35 -23.10 -2.78
N GLU A 19 -0.58 -21.80 -2.77
CA GLU A 19 -0.16 -20.94 -1.67
C GLU A 19 -1.22 -20.94 -0.56
N LEU A 20 -0.81 -21.30 0.67
CA LEU A 20 -1.69 -21.39 1.83
C LEU A 20 -1.35 -20.36 2.92
N ILE A 21 -0.46 -19.41 2.64
CA ILE A 21 -0.12 -18.33 3.56
C ILE A 21 -1.23 -17.28 3.51
N ALA A 22 -1.95 -17.11 4.62
CA ALA A 22 -3.16 -16.27 4.69
C ALA A 22 -2.89 -14.78 4.40
N SER A 23 -1.66 -14.31 4.55
CA SER A 23 -1.25 -12.92 4.26
C SER A 23 -0.86 -12.67 2.79
N GLU A 24 -0.82 -13.70 1.96
CA GLU A 24 -0.50 -13.58 0.54
C GLU A 24 -1.75 -13.43 -0.32
N ASN A 25 -1.61 -12.73 -1.44
CA ASN A 25 -2.67 -12.56 -2.42
C ASN A 25 -2.09 -12.46 -3.83
N PHE A 26 -2.73 -13.12 -4.79
CA PHE A 26 -2.40 -12.97 -6.21
C PHE A 26 -3.04 -11.70 -6.75
N VAL A 27 -2.23 -10.70 -7.00
CA VAL A 27 -2.68 -9.43 -7.58
C VAL A 27 -2.86 -9.54 -9.08
N SER A 28 -3.69 -8.68 -9.67
CA SER A 28 -3.85 -8.61 -11.11
C SER A 28 -2.60 -8.03 -11.80
N ASP A 29 -2.45 -8.32 -13.09
CA ASP A 29 -1.38 -7.75 -13.92
C ASP A 29 -1.40 -6.21 -13.91
N TYR A 30 -2.58 -5.60 -13.80
CA TYR A 30 -2.74 -4.14 -13.69
C TYR A 30 -2.09 -3.58 -12.42
N VAL A 31 -2.23 -4.26 -11.28
CA VAL A 31 -1.59 -3.84 -10.03
C VAL A 31 -0.07 -3.94 -10.15
N MET A 32 0.44 -5.06 -10.69
CA MET A 32 1.88 -5.22 -10.92
C MET A 32 2.44 -4.16 -11.88
N ALA A 33 1.73 -3.88 -12.97
CA ALA A 33 2.12 -2.85 -13.93
C ALA A 33 2.11 -1.44 -13.32
N ALA A 34 1.14 -1.13 -12.46
CA ALA A 34 1.06 0.15 -11.78
C ALA A 34 2.22 0.35 -10.79
N VAL A 35 2.54 -0.66 -9.98
CA VAL A 35 3.65 -0.62 -9.01
C VAL A 35 5.01 -0.45 -9.70
N GLY A 36 5.23 -1.12 -10.85
CA GLY A 36 6.46 -1.03 -11.63
C GLY A 36 6.48 0.11 -12.66
N SER A 37 5.58 1.07 -12.59
CA SER A 37 5.45 2.14 -13.58
C SER A 37 6.45 3.29 -13.39
N CYS A 38 6.42 4.26 -14.31
CA CYS A 38 7.24 5.47 -14.24
C CYS A 38 6.98 6.32 -12.97
N LEU A 39 5.87 6.09 -12.27
CA LEU A 39 5.59 6.75 -10.99
C LEU A 39 6.63 6.41 -9.91
N THR A 40 7.31 5.28 -10.03
CA THR A 40 8.45 4.90 -9.18
C THR A 40 9.58 5.96 -9.17
N ASN A 41 9.72 6.73 -10.27
CA ASN A 41 10.74 7.76 -10.40
C ASN A 41 10.34 9.09 -9.72
N LYS A 42 9.06 9.24 -9.34
CA LYS A 42 8.54 10.53 -8.88
C LYS A 42 8.53 10.65 -7.37
N TYR A 43 9.24 11.62 -6.87
CA TYR A 43 9.15 12.05 -5.49
C TYR A 43 7.99 13.03 -5.32
N ALA A 44 7.02 12.72 -4.39
CA ALA A 44 5.76 13.44 -4.22
C ALA A 44 5.42 13.68 -2.75
N GLU A 45 6.40 14.18 -2.01
CA GLU A 45 6.24 14.52 -0.59
C GLU A 45 5.20 15.62 -0.39
N GLY A 46 4.38 15.48 0.64
CA GLY A 46 3.23 16.33 0.91
C GLY A 46 1.91 15.67 0.50
N TYR A 47 0.87 16.46 0.30
CA TYR A 47 -0.47 15.99 -0.07
C TYR A 47 -0.91 16.56 -1.42
N PRO A 48 -1.93 16.00 -2.07
CA PRO A 48 -2.50 16.57 -3.30
C PRO A 48 -2.77 18.07 -3.16
N GLY A 49 -2.27 18.86 -4.10
CA GLY A 49 -2.34 20.32 -4.08
C GLY A 49 -1.45 21.02 -3.05
N ARG A 50 -0.69 20.30 -2.24
CA ARG A 50 0.21 20.84 -1.21
C ARG A 50 1.54 20.08 -1.20
N ARG A 51 2.20 19.99 -2.34
CA ARG A 51 3.48 19.29 -2.50
C ARG A 51 4.66 20.20 -2.24
N TYR A 52 5.74 19.61 -1.75
CA TYR A 52 6.99 20.33 -1.57
C TYR A 52 7.75 20.53 -2.89
N TYR A 53 7.43 19.75 -3.94
CA TYR A 53 8.14 19.73 -5.22
C TYR A 53 7.16 19.87 -6.38
N GLY A 54 7.68 20.38 -7.51
CA GLY A 54 6.91 20.50 -8.75
C GLY A 54 6.69 19.16 -9.47
N GLY A 55 5.85 19.20 -10.52
CA GLY A 55 5.61 18.04 -11.38
C GLY A 55 4.73 16.94 -10.77
N CYS A 56 3.91 17.25 -9.78
CA CYS A 56 3.12 16.27 -9.04
C CYS A 56 1.66 16.16 -9.52
N SER A 57 1.25 16.84 -10.58
CA SER A 57 -0.16 16.88 -11.00
C SER A 57 -0.76 15.49 -11.30
N ALA A 58 0.00 14.62 -11.96
CA ALA A 58 -0.44 13.24 -12.22
C ALA A 58 -0.55 12.41 -10.93
N VAL A 59 0.42 12.57 -10.01
CA VAL A 59 0.40 11.90 -8.70
C VAL A 59 -0.75 12.41 -7.84
N ASP A 60 -1.03 13.71 -7.86
CA ASP A 60 -2.18 14.30 -7.15
C ASP A 60 -3.50 13.69 -7.62
N GLY A 61 -3.66 13.57 -8.94
CA GLY A 61 -4.84 12.92 -9.53
C GLY A 61 -4.97 11.46 -9.10
N LEU A 62 -3.87 10.70 -9.15
CA LEU A 62 -3.85 9.30 -8.74
C LEU A 62 -4.15 9.12 -7.25
N GLU A 63 -3.51 9.89 -6.39
CA GLU A 63 -3.73 9.80 -4.94
C GLU A 63 -5.17 10.15 -4.58
N THR A 64 -5.71 11.22 -5.16
CA THR A 64 -7.12 11.61 -4.96
C THR A 64 -8.08 10.51 -5.46
N TYR A 65 -7.81 9.93 -6.62
CA TYR A 65 -8.58 8.82 -7.15
C TYR A 65 -8.56 7.61 -6.21
N CYS A 66 -7.40 7.24 -5.69
CA CYS A 66 -7.27 6.15 -4.72
C CYS A 66 -8.08 6.43 -3.44
N GLN A 67 -7.99 7.64 -2.90
CA GLN A 67 -8.77 8.04 -1.71
C GLN A 67 -10.27 7.91 -1.96
N GLN A 68 -10.75 8.35 -3.11
CA GLN A 68 -12.16 8.21 -3.50
C GLN A 68 -12.59 6.75 -3.60
N LYS A 69 -11.78 5.91 -4.25
CA LYS A 69 -12.07 4.47 -4.37
C LYS A 69 -12.11 3.75 -3.02
N TRP A 70 -11.23 4.08 -2.10
CA TRP A 70 -11.29 3.56 -0.74
C TRP A 70 -12.58 4.00 -0.03
N SER A 71 -12.97 5.26 -0.15
CA SER A 71 -14.23 5.75 0.43
C SER A 71 -15.45 5.03 -0.16
N GLU A 72 -15.47 4.76 -1.46
CA GLU A 72 -16.51 4.00 -2.13
C GLU A 72 -16.57 2.54 -1.62
N VAL A 73 -15.43 1.84 -1.58
CA VAL A 73 -15.36 0.43 -1.17
C VAL A 73 -15.82 0.23 0.27
N PHE A 74 -15.43 1.12 1.18
CA PHE A 74 -15.80 1.04 2.59
C PHE A 74 -17.08 1.81 2.92
N ASN A 75 -17.73 2.43 1.93
CA ASN A 75 -18.93 3.24 2.09
C ASN A 75 -18.80 4.23 3.27
N THR A 76 -17.72 4.98 3.29
CA THR A 76 -17.38 5.87 4.40
C THR A 76 -17.23 7.32 3.95
N GLY A 77 -17.63 8.26 4.82
CA GLY A 77 -17.35 9.69 4.67
C GLY A 77 -16.09 10.14 5.41
N TYR A 78 -15.32 9.23 6.00
CA TYR A 78 -14.08 9.56 6.70
C TYR A 78 -12.97 9.95 5.74
N HIS A 79 -12.00 10.71 6.27
CA HIS A 79 -10.77 11.01 5.55
C HIS A 79 -9.97 9.72 5.32
N VAL A 80 -9.50 9.55 4.08
CA VAL A 80 -8.67 8.41 3.68
C VAL A 80 -7.25 8.88 3.43
N ASN A 81 -6.29 8.23 4.06
CA ASN A 81 -4.87 8.43 3.79
C ASN A 81 -4.28 7.15 3.17
N VAL A 82 -3.78 7.25 1.94
CA VAL A 82 -3.20 6.14 1.18
C VAL A 82 -1.67 6.18 1.13
N GLN A 83 -1.03 7.04 1.93
CA GLN A 83 0.43 7.22 1.93
C GLN A 83 1.22 6.26 2.84
N PRO A 84 0.65 5.55 3.85
CA PRO A 84 1.44 4.63 4.64
C PRO A 84 2.15 3.59 3.78
N HIS A 85 3.41 3.30 4.08
CA HIS A 85 4.25 2.39 3.29
C HIS A 85 3.84 0.93 3.44
N SER A 86 3.13 0.59 4.51
CA SER A 86 2.69 -0.77 4.81
C SER A 86 1.54 -0.77 5.81
N GLY A 87 0.88 -1.90 5.98
CA GLY A 87 -0.11 -2.09 7.04
C GLY A 87 0.46 -1.85 8.43
N THR A 88 1.69 -2.28 8.69
CA THR A 88 2.38 -2.01 9.96
C THR A 88 2.55 -0.51 10.21
N ASN A 89 2.96 0.24 9.20
CA ASN A 89 3.11 1.69 9.31
C ASN A 89 1.75 2.38 9.52
N ALA A 90 0.70 1.94 8.84
CA ALA A 90 -0.65 2.45 9.02
C ALA A 90 -1.18 2.15 10.44
N ASN A 91 -0.99 0.92 10.95
CA ASN A 91 -1.38 0.54 12.30
C ASN A 91 -0.64 1.37 13.35
N LEU A 92 0.66 1.59 13.19
CA LEU A 92 1.44 2.43 14.09
C LEU A 92 0.88 3.86 14.14
N ALA A 93 0.57 4.44 12.98
CA ALA A 93 -0.04 5.76 12.90
C ALA A 93 -1.40 5.82 13.61
N ALA A 94 -2.24 4.79 13.45
CA ALA A 94 -3.52 4.67 14.13
C ALA A 94 -3.35 4.57 15.65
N TYR A 95 -2.42 3.75 16.15
CA TYR A 95 -2.13 3.65 17.56
C TYR A 95 -1.65 4.99 18.14
N MET A 96 -0.74 5.67 17.46
CA MET A 96 -0.23 6.98 17.90
C MET A 96 -1.31 8.06 17.93
N ALA A 97 -2.37 7.92 17.14
CA ALA A 97 -3.48 8.87 17.14
C ALA A 97 -4.40 8.73 18.36
N VAL A 98 -4.49 7.53 18.97
CA VAL A 98 -5.49 7.22 20.01
C VAL A 98 -4.90 6.72 21.32
N LEU A 99 -3.62 6.37 21.38
CA LEU A 99 -2.97 5.79 22.55
C LEU A 99 -1.79 6.65 23.02
N GLN A 100 -1.52 6.56 24.31
CA GLN A 100 -0.30 7.08 24.94
C GLN A 100 0.59 5.93 25.41
N PRO A 101 1.91 6.13 25.55
CA PRO A 101 2.79 5.13 26.13
C PRO A 101 2.30 4.69 27.53
N GLY A 102 2.08 3.38 27.68
CA GLY A 102 1.55 2.79 28.92
C GLY A 102 0.06 2.44 28.87
N ASP A 103 -0.67 2.84 27.85
CA ASP A 103 -2.06 2.44 27.67
C ASP A 103 -2.17 0.94 27.40
N LYS A 104 -3.28 0.35 27.86
CA LYS A 104 -3.53 -1.09 27.71
C LYS A 104 -4.25 -1.39 26.41
N VAL A 105 -3.71 -2.33 25.66
CA VAL A 105 -4.33 -2.84 24.42
C VAL A 105 -4.71 -4.30 24.62
N LEU A 106 -5.95 -4.64 24.34
CA LEU A 106 -6.40 -6.04 24.29
C LEU A 106 -6.23 -6.57 22.87
N SER A 107 -5.56 -7.69 22.73
CA SER A 107 -5.37 -8.36 21.44
C SER A 107 -5.48 -9.86 21.59
N MET A 108 -5.63 -10.58 20.46
CA MET A 108 -5.51 -12.03 20.46
C MET A 108 -4.05 -12.44 20.63
N ALA A 109 -3.82 -13.59 21.29
CA ALA A 109 -2.50 -14.21 21.34
C ALA A 109 -2.07 -14.70 19.95
N LEU A 110 -0.76 -14.85 19.76
CA LEU A 110 -0.19 -15.38 18.51
C LEU A 110 -0.37 -16.91 18.37
N GLU A 111 -0.72 -17.59 19.43
CA GLU A 111 -0.89 -19.03 19.49
C GLU A 111 -2.27 -19.49 19.01
#